data_c0d51cd10e3a950adab99440b13513ed
#
_entry.id   c0d51cd10e3a950adab99440b13513ed
#
_cell.length_a   1.000
_cell.length_b   1.000
_cell.length_c   1.000
_cell.angle_alpha   90.00
_cell.angle_beta   90.00
_cell.angle_gamma   90.00
#
_symmetry.space_group_name_H-M   'P 1'
#
loop_
_entity.id
_entity.type
_entity.pdbx_description
1 polymer ?
#
loop_
_entity_poly.entity_id
_entity_poly.type
_entity_poly.pdbx_seq_one_letter_code
_entity_poly.pdbx_strand_id
1 'polypeptide(L)'
;MSTRHTDIYNLPSIVLFLVGCYDILRGFMHTFILKWSAANFAKFDLASVPQDQVFMLGVFGISNFLTGFIYLLISRKARELSPYVLIIIPLSYILGLIGINSGGVHGQAAFDGKYFMMVYFAICIVTFIVFMLHRKKNPLKDLAK
;
A
#
# COMPACT_ATOMS: atom_id res chain seq x y z
N MET A 1 18.49 20.51 -29.00
CA MET A 1 17.23 19.87 -28.60
C MET A 1 17.55 18.81 -27.58
N SER A 2 17.35 19.14 -26.28
CA SER A 2 17.61 18.19 -25.18
C SER A 2 16.51 17.13 -25.16
N THR A 3 16.80 15.90 -25.59
CA THR A 3 15.90 14.76 -25.41
C THR A 3 15.76 14.56 -23.90
N ARG A 4 14.60 14.92 -23.33
CA ARG A 4 14.22 14.54 -21.97
C ARG A 4 14.25 13.02 -21.88
N HIS A 5 15.34 12.48 -21.39
CA HIS A 5 15.43 11.11 -20.97
C HIS A 5 14.40 10.88 -19.86
N THR A 6 13.27 10.32 -20.21
CA THR A 6 12.26 9.91 -19.22
C THR A 6 12.90 8.81 -18.38
N ASP A 7 13.24 9.16 -17.15
CA ASP A 7 13.73 8.20 -16.16
C ASP A 7 12.62 7.14 -15.92
N ILE A 8 12.92 5.88 -16.23
CA ILE A 8 11.95 4.77 -16.11
C ILE A 8 11.43 4.59 -14.68
N TYR A 9 12.18 5.06 -13.68
CA TYR A 9 11.79 5.01 -12.27
C TYR A 9 10.88 6.17 -11.85
N ASN A 10 10.67 7.17 -12.72
CA ASN A 10 9.90 8.35 -12.38
C ASN A 10 8.44 8.01 -12.03
N LEU A 11 7.75 7.28 -12.91
CA LEU A 11 6.38 6.86 -12.68
C LEU A 11 6.24 5.99 -11.42
N PRO A 12 7.02 4.90 -11.23
CA PRO A 12 6.94 4.10 -10.02
C PRO A 12 7.20 4.91 -8.74
N SER A 13 8.15 5.84 -8.75
CA SER A 13 8.45 6.64 -7.55
C SER A 13 7.33 7.63 -7.21
N ILE A 14 6.70 8.24 -8.21
CA ILE A 14 5.53 9.10 -7.99
C ILE A 14 4.36 8.29 -7.43
N VAL A 15 4.08 7.13 -8.01
CA VAL A 15 3.01 6.25 -7.51
C VAL A 15 3.30 5.79 -6.09
N LEU A 16 4.53 5.35 -5.79
CA LEU A 16 4.90 4.95 -4.44
C LEU A 16 4.79 6.11 -3.44
N PHE A 17 5.11 7.33 -3.85
CA PHE A 17 4.91 8.52 -3.04
C PHE A 17 3.43 8.71 -2.68
N LEU A 18 2.52 8.63 -3.66
CA LEU A 18 1.07 8.76 -3.45
C LEU A 18 0.53 7.63 -2.56
N VAL A 19 1.00 6.41 -2.76
CA VAL A 19 0.71 5.24 -1.92
C VAL A 19 1.15 5.50 -0.48
N GLY A 20 2.34 6.06 -0.26
CA GLY A 20 2.82 6.43 1.06
C GLY A 20 1.97 7.52 1.74
N CYS A 21 1.55 8.54 1.00
CA CYS A 21 0.62 9.56 1.50
C CYS A 21 -0.72 8.95 1.91
N TYR A 22 -1.24 8.01 1.11
CA TYR A 22 -2.48 7.30 1.42
C TYR A 22 -2.34 6.43 2.68
N ASP A 23 -1.23 5.74 2.87
CA ASP A 23 -0.98 4.96 4.10
C ASP A 23 -0.87 5.85 5.34
N ILE A 24 -0.24 7.02 5.25
CA ILE A 24 -0.23 8.00 6.34
C ILE A 24 -1.67 8.45 6.67
N LEU A 25 -2.48 8.74 5.66
CA LEU A 25 -3.88 9.11 5.86
C LEU A 25 -4.66 7.97 6.56
N ARG A 26 -4.47 6.72 6.12
CA ARG A 26 -5.07 5.55 6.79
C ARG A 26 -4.58 5.41 8.23
N GLY A 27 -3.29 5.61 8.45
CA GLY A 27 -2.72 5.64 9.79
C GLY A 27 -3.43 6.65 10.68
N PHE A 28 -3.61 7.87 10.19
CA PHE A 28 -4.34 8.93 10.90
C PHE A 28 -5.79 8.52 11.21
N MET A 29 -6.50 7.97 10.22
CA MET A 29 -7.89 7.54 10.40
C MET A 29 -8.03 6.42 11.42
N HIS A 30 -7.11 5.46 11.43
CA HIS A 30 -7.16 4.30 12.33
C HIS A 30 -6.58 4.59 13.72
N THR A 31 -5.98 5.76 13.96
CA THR A 31 -5.46 6.15 15.29
C THR A 31 -6.23 7.32 15.89
N PHE A 32 -6.25 8.48 15.21
CA PHE A 32 -6.79 9.73 15.79
C PHE A 32 -8.31 9.84 15.68
N ILE A 33 -8.92 9.28 14.63
CA ILE A 33 -10.38 9.23 14.48
C ILE A 33 -10.90 7.79 14.47
N LEU A 34 -10.28 6.95 15.30
CA LEU A 34 -10.45 5.50 15.35
C LEU A 34 -11.92 5.05 15.43
N LYS A 35 -12.72 5.59 16.37
CA LYS A 35 -14.11 5.18 16.54
C LYS A 35 -14.96 5.49 15.31
N TRP A 36 -14.76 6.65 14.71
CA TRP A 36 -15.45 7.02 13.48
C TRP A 36 -15.05 6.11 12.32
N SER A 37 -13.77 5.84 12.16
CA SER A 37 -13.23 4.94 11.14
C SER A 37 -13.74 3.51 11.32
N ALA A 38 -13.78 3.00 12.56
CA ALA A 38 -14.29 1.67 12.89
C ALA A 38 -15.77 1.53 12.51
N ALA A 39 -16.61 2.52 12.83
CA ALA A 39 -18.03 2.48 12.52
C ALA A 39 -18.31 2.63 11.01
N ASN A 40 -17.62 3.54 10.32
CA ASN A 40 -17.97 3.90 8.94
C ASN A 40 -17.29 3.01 7.89
N PHE A 41 -16.04 2.58 8.10
CA PHE A 41 -15.29 1.75 7.15
C PHE A 41 -15.22 0.28 7.55
N ALA A 42 -14.95 -0.03 8.81
CA ALA A 42 -14.92 -1.42 9.29
C ALA A 42 -16.32 -1.96 9.61
N LYS A 43 -17.34 -1.09 9.64
CA LYS A 43 -18.74 -1.43 9.95
C LYS A 43 -18.89 -2.13 11.31
N PHE A 44 -18.06 -1.76 12.28
CA PHE A 44 -18.19 -2.27 13.63
C PHE A 44 -19.41 -1.63 14.31
N ASP A 45 -20.21 -2.44 14.95
CA ASP A 45 -21.18 -1.96 15.93
C ASP A 45 -20.43 -1.66 17.22
N LEU A 46 -20.16 -0.38 17.47
CA LEU A 46 -19.38 0.07 18.64
C LEU A 46 -20.05 -0.22 19.98
N ALA A 47 -21.36 -0.57 19.99
CA ALA A 47 -22.06 -0.95 21.21
C ALA A 47 -21.80 -2.42 21.60
N SER A 48 -21.50 -3.29 20.64
CA SER A 48 -21.35 -4.73 20.84
C SER A 48 -19.93 -5.24 20.57
N VAL A 49 -19.10 -4.51 19.81
CA VAL A 49 -17.75 -4.94 19.46
C VAL A 49 -16.82 -4.89 20.69
N PRO A 50 -16.02 -5.96 20.94
CA PRO A 50 -15.02 -5.91 22.01
C PRO A 50 -14.02 -4.76 21.81
N GLN A 51 -13.68 -4.05 22.88
CA GLN A 51 -12.75 -2.93 22.83
C GLN A 51 -11.37 -3.33 22.30
N ASP A 52 -10.93 -4.57 22.55
CA ASP A 52 -9.66 -5.09 22.05
C ASP A 52 -9.62 -5.13 20.51
N GLN A 53 -10.73 -5.40 19.83
CA GLN A 53 -10.79 -5.35 18.37
C GLN A 53 -10.63 -3.93 17.85
N VAL A 54 -11.25 -2.95 18.52
CA VAL A 54 -11.08 -1.53 18.17
C VAL A 54 -9.63 -1.08 18.44
N PHE A 55 -9.04 -1.51 19.57
CA PHE A 55 -7.64 -1.25 19.89
C PHE A 55 -6.69 -1.85 18.84
N MET A 56 -6.92 -3.10 18.42
CA MET A 56 -6.11 -3.73 17.36
C MET A 56 -6.17 -2.99 16.03
N LEU A 57 -7.33 -2.40 15.69
CA LEU A 57 -7.44 -1.53 14.51
C LEU A 57 -6.55 -0.28 14.67
N GLY A 58 -6.46 0.28 15.88
CA GLY A 58 -5.55 1.38 16.19
C GLY A 58 -4.07 1.01 16.04
N VAL A 59 -3.69 -0.17 16.54
CA VAL A 59 -2.32 -0.71 16.37
C VAL A 59 -1.99 -0.90 14.89
N PHE A 60 -2.94 -1.38 14.11
CA PHE A 60 -2.79 -1.46 12.64
C PHE A 60 -2.57 -0.08 12.01
N GLY A 61 -3.22 0.97 12.54
CA GLY A 61 -2.99 2.36 12.13
C GLY A 61 -1.55 2.82 12.34
N ILE A 62 -0.90 2.41 13.45
CA ILE A 62 0.52 2.70 13.70
C ILE A 62 1.40 2.07 12.62
N SER A 63 1.11 0.83 12.21
CA SER A 63 1.84 0.17 11.13
C SER A 63 1.69 0.91 9.80
N ASN A 64 0.53 1.50 9.53
CA ASN A 64 0.31 2.31 8.33
C ASN A 64 1.17 3.59 8.33
N PHE A 65 1.40 4.24 9.46
CA PHE A 65 2.35 5.36 9.53
C PHE A 65 3.76 4.91 9.19
N LEU A 66 4.22 3.81 9.77
CA LEU A 66 5.56 3.27 9.49
C LEU A 66 5.74 2.98 8.00
N THR A 67 4.82 2.23 7.39
CA THR A 67 4.89 1.90 5.96
C THR A 67 4.82 3.15 5.10
N GLY A 68 3.92 4.07 5.41
CA GLY A 68 3.76 5.33 4.69
C GLY A 68 5.05 6.17 4.69
N PHE A 69 5.69 6.37 5.86
CA PHE A 69 6.96 7.09 5.93
C PHE A 69 8.09 6.37 5.18
N ILE A 70 8.18 5.04 5.26
CA ILE A 70 9.16 4.25 4.50
C ILE A 70 8.93 4.45 3.00
N TYR A 71 7.69 4.42 2.51
CA TYR A 71 7.37 4.61 1.10
C TYR A 71 7.72 6.01 0.62
N LEU A 72 7.45 7.05 1.42
CA LEU A 72 7.87 8.42 1.12
C LEU A 72 9.40 8.53 1.04
N LEU A 73 10.11 7.88 1.96
CA LEU A 73 11.57 7.89 1.97
C LEU A 73 12.14 7.20 0.72
N ILE A 74 11.68 5.99 0.41
CA ILE A 74 12.12 5.22 -0.76
C ILE A 74 11.84 5.99 -2.05
N SER A 75 10.61 6.51 -2.21
CA SER A 75 10.20 7.25 -3.40
C SER A 75 11.06 8.49 -3.68
N ARG A 76 11.69 9.06 -2.65
CA ARG A 76 12.53 10.27 -2.76
C ARG A 76 14.02 9.96 -2.80
N LYS A 77 14.51 9.00 -2.01
CA LYS A 77 15.92 8.74 -1.77
C LYS A 77 16.46 7.49 -2.47
N ALA A 78 15.60 6.54 -2.84
CA ALA A 78 15.97 5.26 -3.45
C ALA A 78 14.93 4.88 -4.54
N ARG A 79 14.77 5.76 -5.53
CA ARG A 79 13.72 5.69 -6.56
C ARG A 79 13.74 4.38 -7.36
N GLU A 80 14.92 3.81 -7.54
CA GLU A 80 15.13 2.54 -8.22
C GLU A 80 14.48 1.34 -7.50
N LEU A 81 14.22 1.45 -6.19
CA LEU A 81 13.52 0.44 -5.40
C LEU A 81 12.00 0.55 -5.53
N SER A 82 11.48 1.72 -5.96
CA SER A 82 10.04 1.98 -5.98
C SER A 82 9.22 0.93 -6.74
N PRO A 83 9.59 0.46 -7.95
CA PRO A 83 8.80 -0.55 -8.64
C PRO A 83 8.76 -1.88 -7.89
N TYR A 84 9.84 -2.26 -7.24
CA TYR A 84 9.91 -3.52 -6.48
C TYR A 84 9.07 -3.43 -5.19
N VAL A 85 9.10 -2.30 -4.51
CA VAL A 85 8.23 -2.07 -3.34
C VAL A 85 6.76 -2.13 -3.75
N LEU A 86 6.37 -1.53 -4.88
CA LEU A 86 4.99 -1.58 -5.37
C LEU A 86 4.48 -3.01 -5.58
N ILE A 87 5.30 -3.94 -6.08
CA ILE A 87 4.85 -5.34 -6.23
C ILE A 87 4.89 -6.12 -4.92
N ILE A 88 5.81 -5.80 -4.01
CA ILE A 88 5.89 -6.44 -2.68
C ILE A 88 4.62 -6.18 -1.87
N ILE A 89 4.02 -5.00 -1.98
CA ILE A 89 2.80 -4.65 -1.25
C ILE A 89 1.67 -5.68 -1.48
N PRO A 90 1.16 -5.92 -2.69
CA PRO A 90 0.11 -6.91 -2.91
C PRO A 90 0.56 -8.34 -2.61
N LEU A 91 1.83 -8.70 -2.86
CA LEU A 91 2.36 -10.03 -2.52
C LEU A 91 2.35 -10.28 -1.01
N SER A 92 2.75 -9.30 -0.21
CA SER A 92 2.71 -9.40 1.26
C SER A 92 1.28 -9.57 1.76
N TYR A 93 0.33 -8.89 1.12
CA TYR A 93 -1.08 -9.01 1.49
C TYR A 93 -1.65 -10.39 1.17
N ILE A 94 -1.31 -10.94 -0.01
CA ILE A 94 -1.71 -12.31 -0.39
C ILE A 94 -1.11 -13.32 0.60
N LEU A 95 0.17 -13.19 0.93
CA LEU A 95 0.83 -14.05 1.90
C LEU A 95 0.16 -13.99 3.28
N GLY A 96 -0.19 -12.78 3.74
CA GLY A 96 -0.90 -12.58 4.99
C GLY A 96 -2.28 -13.24 5.00
N LEU A 97 -3.05 -13.11 3.90
CA LEU A 97 -4.36 -13.76 3.77
C LEU A 97 -4.25 -15.28 3.79
N ILE A 98 -3.24 -15.83 3.13
CA ILE A 98 -2.98 -17.29 3.17
C ILE A 98 -2.72 -17.73 4.61
N GLY A 99 -1.88 -17.01 5.35
CA GLY A 99 -1.58 -17.31 6.74
C GLY A 99 -2.81 -17.25 7.65
N ILE A 100 -3.63 -16.21 7.52
CA ILE A 100 -4.86 -16.03 8.30
C ILE A 100 -5.85 -17.17 8.02
N ASN A 101 -6.10 -17.48 6.75
CA ASN A 101 -7.01 -18.55 6.36
C ASN A 101 -6.52 -19.94 6.80
N SER A 102 -5.20 -20.17 6.75
CA SER A 102 -4.59 -21.41 7.23
C SER A 102 -4.75 -21.57 8.75
N GLY A 103 -4.85 -20.48 9.49
CA GLY A 103 -5.16 -20.45 10.91
C GLY A 103 -6.64 -20.65 11.23
N GLY A 104 -7.51 -20.88 10.24
CA GLY A 104 -8.95 -21.09 10.42
C GLY A 104 -9.73 -19.83 10.77
N VAL A 105 -9.11 -18.64 10.62
CA VAL A 105 -9.76 -17.36 10.92
C VAL A 105 -10.40 -16.80 9.65
N HIS A 106 -11.71 -16.60 9.68
CA HIS A 106 -12.46 -16.03 8.57
C HIS A 106 -13.13 -14.72 9.00
N GLY A 107 -12.92 -13.66 8.22
CA GLY A 107 -13.56 -12.38 8.47
C GLY A 107 -15.05 -12.44 8.14
N GLN A 108 -15.90 -12.12 9.11
CA GLN A 108 -17.37 -12.07 8.95
C GLN A 108 -17.88 -10.64 8.73
N ALA A 109 -17.06 -9.64 8.96
CA ALA A 109 -17.50 -8.25 8.90
C ALA A 109 -17.70 -7.76 7.46
N ALA A 110 -18.77 -7.00 7.24
CA ALA A 110 -19.01 -6.23 6.02
C ALA A 110 -18.04 -5.04 5.97
N PHE A 111 -16.80 -5.29 5.51
CA PHE A 111 -15.73 -4.30 5.48
C PHE A 111 -15.67 -3.59 4.12
N ASP A 112 -16.11 -2.33 4.06
CA ASP A 112 -16.08 -1.55 2.83
C ASP A 112 -14.64 -1.19 2.38
N GLY A 113 -13.70 -1.17 3.30
CA GLY A 113 -12.27 -0.93 3.01
C GLY A 113 -11.65 -1.89 2.00
N LYS A 114 -12.26 -3.08 1.77
CA LYS A 114 -11.81 -4.05 0.76
C LYS A 114 -11.78 -3.46 -0.65
N TYR A 115 -12.74 -2.60 -1.01
CA TYR A 115 -12.79 -1.98 -2.35
C TYR A 115 -11.65 -0.99 -2.54
N PHE A 116 -11.35 -0.17 -1.52
CA PHE A 116 -10.20 0.73 -1.55
C PHE A 116 -8.88 -0.04 -1.67
N MET A 117 -8.76 -1.17 -0.97
CA MET A 117 -7.58 -2.04 -1.06
C MET A 117 -7.44 -2.69 -2.43
N MET A 118 -8.54 -3.08 -3.08
CA MET A 118 -8.49 -3.62 -4.46
C MET A 118 -7.95 -2.60 -5.45
N VAL A 119 -8.45 -1.34 -5.39
CA VAL A 119 -7.94 -0.24 -6.24
C VAL A 119 -6.46 0.05 -5.95
N TYR A 120 -6.09 0.09 -4.69
CA TYR A 120 -4.73 0.29 -4.23
C TYR A 120 -3.78 -0.78 -4.83
N PHE A 121 -4.14 -2.07 -4.74
CA PHE A 121 -3.34 -3.16 -5.31
C PHE A 121 -3.31 -3.12 -6.83
N ALA A 122 -4.42 -2.81 -7.49
CA ALA A 122 -4.48 -2.68 -8.93
C ALA A 122 -3.50 -1.59 -9.43
N ILE A 123 -3.45 -0.43 -8.78
CA ILE A 123 -2.51 0.64 -9.10
C ILE A 123 -1.06 0.17 -8.93
N CYS A 124 -0.75 -0.53 -7.84
CA CYS A 124 0.58 -1.07 -7.59
C CYS A 124 1.02 -2.05 -8.69
N ILE A 125 0.16 -3.03 -9.01
CA ILE A 125 0.44 -4.08 -10.01
C ILE A 125 0.58 -3.47 -11.40
N VAL A 126 -0.37 -2.62 -11.83
CA VAL A 126 -0.33 -1.98 -13.15
C VAL A 126 0.93 -1.14 -13.30
N THR A 127 1.31 -0.37 -12.29
CA THR A 127 2.52 0.45 -12.32
C THR A 127 3.77 -0.42 -12.47
N PHE A 128 3.84 -1.54 -11.76
CA PHE A 128 4.95 -2.49 -11.89
C PHE A 128 5.01 -3.11 -13.29
N ILE A 129 3.87 -3.52 -13.86
CA ILE A 129 3.80 -4.08 -15.23
C ILE A 129 4.28 -3.05 -16.24
N VAL A 130 3.80 -1.80 -16.16
CA VAL A 130 4.22 -0.71 -17.05
C VAL A 130 5.73 -0.48 -16.95
N PHE A 131 6.29 -0.48 -15.74
CA PHE A 131 7.73 -0.38 -15.52
C PHE A 131 8.47 -1.52 -16.23
N MET A 132 8.04 -2.77 -16.06
CA MET A 132 8.68 -3.94 -16.68
C MET A 132 8.64 -3.90 -18.22
N LEU A 133 7.51 -3.45 -18.78
CA LEU A 133 7.38 -3.29 -20.23
C LEU A 133 8.31 -2.20 -20.78
N HIS A 134 8.44 -1.06 -20.08
CA HIS A 134 9.39 -0.01 -20.47
C HIS A 134 10.84 -0.46 -20.37
N ARG A 135 11.20 -1.17 -19.31
CA ARG A 135 12.53 -1.73 -19.11
C ARG A 135 12.91 -2.70 -20.23
N LYS A 136 11.98 -3.60 -20.64
CA LYS A 136 12.21 -4.55 -21.73
C LYS A 136 12.43 -3.87 -23.08
N LYS A 137 11.79 -2.72 -23.33
CA LYS A 137 11.94 -1.96 -24.58
C LYS A 137 13.28 -1.19 -24.68
N ASN A 138 13.97 -0.95 -23.55
CA ASN A 138 15.18 -0.15 -23.50
C ASN A 138 16.32 -0.84 -22.72
N PRO A 139 16.75 -2.07 -23.09
CA PRO A 139 17.69 -2.89 -22.31
C PRO A 139 19.11 -2.30 -22.21
N LEU A 140 19.54 -1.49 -23.18
CA LEU A 140 20.90 -0.96 -23.24
C LEU A 140 21.18 0.23 -22.32
N LYS A 141 20.16 0.80 -21.66
CA LYS A 141 20.33 1.96 -20.78
C LYS A 141 20.67 1.60 -19.32
N ASP A 142 20.43 0.37 -18.93
CA ASP A 142 20.73 -0.12 -17.57
C ASP A 142 22.20 -0.58 -17.43
N LEU A 143 22.92 -0.80 -18.55
CA LEU A 143 24.33 -1.23 -18.54
C LEU A 143 25.34 -0.06 -18.56
N ALA A 144 24.86 1.17 -18.67
CA ALA A 144 25.71 2.37 -18.76
C ALA A 144 25.80 3.15 -17.43
N LYS A 145 25.40 2.56 -16.33
CA LYS A 145 25.60 3.05 -14.95
C LYS A 145 26.50 2.09 -14.19
#